data_c2e5a17f6b762d92ef42f61a95df7731
#
_entry.id   c2e5a17f6b762d92ef42f61a95df7731
#
_cell.length_a   1.000
_cell.length_b   1.000
_cell.length_c   1.000
_cell.angle_alpha   90.00
_cell.angle_beta   90.00
_cell.angle_gamma   90.00
#
_symmetry.space_group_name_H-M   'P 1'
#
loop_
_entity.id
_entity.type
_entity.pdbx_description
1 polymer ?
#
loop_
_entity_poly.entity_id
_entity_poly.type
_entity_poly.pdbx_seq_one_letter_code
_entity_poly.pdbx_strand_id
1 'polypeptide(L)'
;MKLKPYVIAFSLSAILAYNTMLVSADSTEQPIVLGYTLYGTSTDSLKVTQPAMNQVSTDNFFFYADGTVQGEAPKEVLSYSQKNKIKIYAALSNFNNDINYFDENLAHNVLSNSGKRTKLINQIYNIVVKYKYDGVNIDLENIKPEDRDLLTTFVKETSKKFHGSGHSVMVSVPAKNEDDRENTWTWPFDYAQLGENVDFLQVMTYDEHGTWSQPGSTISKPWLEENLNYTTRVVDNKKIIMGIPAYGNDWDLSDKSNSKMLAWKDTNELIQKTNAKPRRDRASGSMVFTYTDKNNHKHEVWYEDETSIKQKTHYTITKNLAGVSVYAIGQENKQFWTAVSSGLK
;
A
#
# COMPACT_ATOMS: atom_id res chain seq x y z
N MET A 1 -90.27 -34.37 17.31
CA MET A 1 -89.67 -33.10 16.80
C MET A 1 -88.17 -33.26 16.85
N LYS A 2 -87.47 -33.55 15.71
CA LYS A 2 -86.04 -33.87 15.64
C LYS A 2 -85.29 -32.65 15.11
N LEU A 3 -84.41 -32.10 15.94
CA LEU A 3 -83.51 -31.04 15.56
C LEU A 3 -82.33 -31.63 14.80
N LYS A 4 -82.05 -31.08 13.63
CA LYS A 4 -80.86 -31.40 12.84
C LYS A 4 -79.68 -30.47 13.29
N PRO A 5 -78.45 -30.97 13.43
CA PRO A 5 -77.25 -30.09 13.66
C PRO A 5 -76.76 -29.55 12.34
N TYR A 6 -76.44 -28.23 12.30
CA TYR A 6 -75.73 -27.58 11.23
C TYR A 6 -74.20 -27.80 11.44
N VAL A 7 -73.53 -28.34 10.41
CA VAL A 7 -72.12 -28.46 10.34
C VAL A 7 -71.60 -27.16 9.71
N ILE A 8 -70.82 -26.40 10.46
CA ILE A 8 -70.11 -25.23 9.97
C ILE A 8 -68.69 -25.71 9.52
N ALA A 9 -68.47 -25.68 8.21
CA ALA A 9 -67.15 -25.95 7.65
C ALA A 9 -66.26 -24.67 7.74
N PHE A 10 -65.20 -24.72 8.54
CA PHE A 10 -64.13 -23.70 8.54
C PHE A 10 -63.15 -24.04 7.41
N SER A 11 -63.12 -23.20 6.39
CA SER A 11 -62.11 -23.25 5.37
C SER A 11 -60.83 -22.54 5.90
N LEU A 12 -59.75 -23.31 6.19
CA LEU A 12 -58.45 -22.78 6.48
C LEU A 12 -57.81 -22.38 5.14
N SER A 13 -57.78 -21.08 4.88
CA SER A 13 -56.92 -20.53 3.81
C SER A 13 -55.51 -20.40 4.31
N ALA A 14 -54.62 -21.32 3.91
CA ALA A 14 -53.20 -21.21 4.16
C ALA A 14 -52.61 -20.11 3.26
N ILE A 15 -52.25 -18.98 3.86
CA ILE A 15 -51.49 -17.93 3.20
C ILE A 15 -50.01 -18.38 3.24
N LEU A 16 -49.51 -18.91 2.10
CA LEU A 16 -48.06 -19.07 1.89
C LEU A 16 -47.46 -17.68 1.73
N ALA A 17 -46.84 -17.17 2.80
CA ALA A 17 -45.96 -16.03 2.72
C ALA A 17 -44.64 -16.47 2.03
N TYR A 18 -44.50 -16.16 0.74
CA TYR A 18 -43.21 -16.21 0.06
C TYR A 18 -42.33 -15.12 0.67
N ASN A 19 -41.45 -15.52 1.59
CA ASN A 19 -40.30 -14.71 1.95
C ASN A 19 -39.36 -14.67 0.75
N THR A 20 -39.53 -13.68 -0.15
CA THR A 20 -38.48 -13.27 -1.06
C THR A 20 -37.38 -12.69 -0.19
N MET A 21 -36.35 -13.48 0.13
CA MET A 21 -35.04 -12.94 0.52
C MET A 21 -34.64 -12.05 -0.63
N LEU A 22 -34.75 -10.72 -0.42
CA LEU A 22 -34.00 -9.75 -1.16
C LEU A 22 -32.55 -10.10 -0.86
N VAL A 23 -31.89 -10.83 -1.75
CA VAL A 23 -30.45 -10.86 -1.84
C VAL A 23 -30.07 -9.41 -2.07
N SER A 24 -29.66 -8.74 -1.00
CA SER A 24 -29.03 -7.44 -1.07
C SER A 24 -27.92 -7.59 -2.13
N ALA A 25 -28.07 -6.89 -3.24
CA ALA A 25 -26.97 -6.75 -4.18
C ALA A 25 -25.79 -6.26 -3.33
N ASP A 26 -24.80 -7.11 -3.19
CA ASP A 26 -23.54 -6.78 -2.55
C ASP A 26 -23.07 -5.50 -3.24
N SER A 27 -23.13 -4.38 -2.53
CA SER A 27 -22.59 -3.13 -3.03
C SER A 27 -21.09 -3.42 -3.20
N THR A 28 -20.66 -3.73 -4.41
CA THR A 28 -19.24 -3.96 -4.70
C THR A 28 -18.52 -2.70 -4.26
N GLU A 29 -17.98 -2.76 -3.05
CA GLU A 29 -17.18 -1.67 -2.48
C GLU A 29 -16.05 -1.40 -3.48
N GLN A 30 -15.94 -0.14 -3.92
CA GLN A 30 -14.91 0.19 -4.92
C GLN A 30 -13.54 -0.15 -4.37
N PRO A 31 -12.65 -0.76 -5.16
CA PRO A 31 -11.30 -1.05 -4.71
C PRO A 31 -10.61 0.20 -4.14
N ILE A 32 -9.83 -0.02 -3.11
CA ILE A 32 -8.98 1.03 -2.55
C ILE A 32 -7.92 1.40 -3.60
N VAL A 33 -7.76 2.70 -3.82
CA VAL A 33 -6.65 3.28 -4.57
C VAL A 33 -5.95 4.26 -3.63
N LEU A 34 -4.89 3.79 -3.01
CA LEU A 34 -4.10 4.51 -2.02
C LEU A 34 -2.91 5.20 -2.70
N GLY A 35 -2.71 6.48 -2.48
CA GLY A 35 -1.48 7.17 -2.88
C GLY A 35 -0.61 7.52 -1.67
N TYR A 36 0.70 7.41 -1.80
CA TYR A 36 1.64 7.91 -0.81
C TYR A 36 2.10 9.32 -1.18
N THR A 37 1.99 10.26 -0.24
CA THR A 37 2.64 11.57 -0.41
C THR A 37 4.03 11.53 0.21
N LEU A 38 4.99 12.14 -0.47
CA LEU A 38 6.32 12.41 0.07
C LEU A 38 6.34 13.77 0.75
N TYR A 39 7.35 14.03 1.59
CA TYR A 39 7.56 15.36 2.15
C TYR A 39 7.64 16.41 1.04
N GLY A 40 6.84 17.45 1.14
CA GLY A 40 6.75 18.49 0.11
C GLY A 40 5.81 18.21 -1.06
N THR A 41 5.06 17.10 -1.07
CA THR A 41 4.02 16.84 -2.09
C THR A 41 2.99 17.96 -2.09
N SER A 42 2.78 18.58 -3.26
CA SER A 42 1.82 19.65 -3.43
C SER A 42 0.39 19.16 -3.66
N THR A 43 -0.61 20.01 -3.39
CA THR A 43 -2.01 19.72 -3.74
C THR A 43 -2.23 19.59 -5.24
N ASP A 44 -1.37 20.17 -6.08
CA ASP A 44 -1.48 20.04 -7.54
C ASP A 44 -1.19 18.59 -7.98
N SER A 45 -0.25 17.90 -7.33
CA SER A 45 -0.05 16.47 -7.56
C SER A 45 -1.31 15.66 -7.19
N LEU A 46 -1.99 15.97 -6.09
CA LEU A 46 -3.25 15.33 -5.72
C LEU A 46 -4.38 15.57 -6.73
N LYS A 47 -4.42 16.74 -7.36
CA LYS A 47 -5.43 17.05 -8.41
C LYS A 47 -5.24 16.20 -9.67
N VAL A 48 -4.00 15.83 -10.00
CA VAL A 48 -3.70 14.94 -11.12
C VAL A 48 -4.19 13.51 -10.87
N THR A 49 -4.22 13.07 -9.60
CA THR A 49 -4.61 11.71 -9.21
C THR A 49 -6.13 11.49 -9.22
N GLN A 50 -6.93 12.55 -9.15
CA GLN A 50 -8.39 12.43 -9.15
C GLN A 50 -8.96 12.22 -10.57
N PRO A 51 -10.02 11.38 -10.72
CA PRO A 51 -10.82 10.74 -9.69
C PRO A 51 -10.34 9.32 -9.28
N ALA A 52 -9.15 8.88 -9.67
CA ALA A 52 -8.71 7.50 -9.49
C ALA A 52 -8.45 7.15 -8.01
N MET A 53 -7.88 8.08 -7.23
CA MET A 53 -7.46 7.84 -5.84
C MET A 53 -8.59 8.14 -4.85
N ASN A 54 -8.81 7.26 -3.89
CA ASN A 54 -9.81 7.41 -2.81
C ASN A 54 -9.20 7.36 -1.40
N GLN A 55 -7.91 7.06 -1.27
CA GLN A 55 -7.19 7.10 0.01
C GLN A 55 -5.78 7.69 -0.18
N VAL A 56 -5.25 8.32 0.85
CA VAL A 56 -3.89 8.85 0.88
C VAL A 56 -3.19 8.55 2.19
N SER A 57 -1.94 8.11 2.14
CA SER A 57 -1.04 7.99 3.29
C SER A 57 -0.01 9.11 3.23
N THR A 58 0.12 9.89 4.31
CA THR A 58 1.05 11.01 4.36
C THR A 58 2.31 10.60 5.11
N ASP A 59 3.45 10.57 4.41
CA ASP A 59 4.75 10.20 4.97
C ASP A 59 5.39 11.42 5.67
N ASN A 60 4.91 11.73 6.88
CA ASN A 60 5.28 12.96 7.58
C ASN A 60 5.68 12.77 9.04
N PHE A 61 5.50 11.57 9.62
CA PHE A 61 5.74 11.37 11.06
C PHE A 61 6.80 10.33 11.32
N PHE A 62 7.77 10.72 12.13
CA PHE A 62 8.89 9.90 12.59
C PHE A 62 8.91 9.89 14.11
N PHE A 63 9.76 9.08 14.73
CA PHE A 63 9.86 9.07 16.18
C PHE A 63 11.30 9.07 16.67
N TYR A 64 11.46 9.47 17.94
CA TYR A 64 12.74 9.43 18.65
C TYR A 64 12.84 8.20 19.56
N ALA A 65 14.05 7.89 20.00
CA ALA A 65 14.34 6.73 20.85
C ALA A 65 13.61 6.73 22.22
N ASP A 66 13.02 7.85 22.63
CA ASP A 66 12.18 7.95 23.83
C ASP A 66 10.68 7.75 23.56
N GLY A 67 10.29 7.45 22.31
CA GLY A 67 8.91 7.26 21.87
C GLY A 67 8.16 8.57 21.57
N THR A 68 8.86 9.70 21.48
CA THR A 68 8.26 10.98 21.05
C THR A 68 8.13 11.00 19.53
N VAL A 69 6.95 11.44 19.02
CA VAL A 69 6.72 11.63 17.58
C VAL A 69 7.18 13.02 17.15
N GLN A 70 7.87 13.10 16.03
CA GLN A 70 8.23 14.32 15.32
C GLN A 70 7.54 14.36 13.94
N GLY A 71 7.52 15.54 13.35
CA GLY A 71 6.94 15.78 12.03
C GLY A 71 5.78 16.76 12.07
N GLU A 72 5.36 17.17 10.90
CA GLU A 72 4.29 18.14 10.73
C GLU A 72 3.19 17.60 9.81
N ALA A 73 1.94 17.80 10.22
CA ALA A 73 0.80 17.43 9.39
C ALA A 73 0.75 18.31 8.12
N PRO A 74 0.67 17.74 6.92
CA PRO A 74 0.64 18.49 5.67
C PRO A 74 -0.73 19.14 5.47
N LYS A 75 -0.94 20.34 6.04
CA LYS A 75 -2.25 21.00 6.17
C LYS A 75 -3.01 21.14 4.85
N GLU A 76 -2.30 21.43 3.76
CA GLU A 76 -2.92 21.58 2.44
C GLU A 76 -3.43 20.23 1.90
N VAL A 77 -2.62 19.16 2.04
CA VAL A 77 -3.01 17.79 1.67
C VAL A 77 -4.24 17.36 2.47
N LEU A 78 -4.22 17.57 3.79
CA LEU A 78 -5.36 17.26 4.66
C LEU A 78 -6.63 18.00 4.25
N SER A 79 -6.54 19.32 4.08
CA SER A 79 -7.68 20.16 3.68
C SER A 79 -8.27 19.72 2.33
N TYR A 80 -7.39 19.44 1.35
CA TYR A 80 -7.81 18.95 0.04
C TYR A 80 -8.51 17.60 0.13
N SER A 81 -7.91 16.66 0.84
CA SER A 81 -8.42 15.29 0.97
C SER A 81 -9.77 15.26 1.70
N GLN A 82 -9.89 15.99 2.81
CA GLN A 82 -11.15 16.11 3.57
C GLN A 82 -12.26 16.72 2.71
N LYS A 83 -11.97 17.79 1.95
CA LYS A 83 -12.92 18.42 1.02
C LYS A 83 -13.40 17.46 -0.06
N ASN A 84 -12.54 16.58 -0.55
CA ASN A 84 -12.81 15.64 -1.63
C ASN A 84 -13.20 14.23 -1.16
N LYS A 85 -13.41 14.04 0.15
CA LYS A 85 -13.81 12.76 0.78
C LYS A 85 -12.80 11.63 0.51
N ILE A 86 -11.51 11.97 0.42
CA ILE A 86 -10.40 11.03 0.35
C ILE A 86 -10.03 10.66 1.78
N LYS A 87 -10.01 9.37 2.12
CA LYS A 87 -9.55 8.92 3.45
C LYS A 87 -8.06 9.18 3.63
N ILE A 88 -7.66 9.54 4.84
CA ILE A 88 -6.29 10.00 5.12
C ILE A 88 -5.68 9.18 6.25
N TYR A 89 -4.48 8.65 6.02
CA TYR A 89 -3.68 7.93 7.01
C TYR A 89 -2.41 8.69 7.34
N ALA A 90 -2.09 8.80 8.63
CA ALA A 90 -0.82 9.32 9.10
C ALA A 90 0.21 8.18 9.06
N ALA A 91 1.20 8.24 8.17
CA ALA A 91 2.29 7.27 8.19
C ALA A 91 3.23 7.58 9.36
N LEU A 92 3.58 6.53 10.09
CA LEU A 92 4.54 6.55 11.20
C LEU A 92 5.73 5.68 10.84
N SER A 93 6.92 6.29 10.70
CA SER A 93 8.12 5.64 10.22
C SER A 93 9.28 5.70 11.24
N ASN A 94 10.18 4.71 11.18
CA ASN A 94 11.47 4.73 11.86
C ASN A 94 12.61 5.29 11.00
N PHE A 95 12.27 6.06 9.94
CA PHE A 95 13.27 6.72 9.12
C PHE A 95 14.02 7.77 9.95
N ASN A 96 15.34 7.70 9.91
CA ASN A 96 16.23 8.58 10.64
C ASN A 96 16.97 9.52 9.65
N ASN A 97 16.64 10.81 9.69
CA ASN A 97 17.21 11.81 8.79
C ASN A 97 18.74 11.98 8.97
N ASP A 98 19.29 11.67 10.14
CA ASP A 98 20.72 11.84 10.40
C ASP A 98 21.58 10.81 9.65
N ILE A 99 21.03 9.60 9.45
CA ILE A 99 21.68 8.53 8.69
C ILE A 99 21.09 8.32 7.30
N ASN A 100 20.00 9.04 6.98
CA ASN A 100 19.23 8.94 5.73
C ASN A 100 18.82 7.50 5.42
N TYR A 101 18.32 6.77 6.43
CA TYR A 101 17.90 5.38 6.34
C TYR A 101 16.95 4.98 7.46
N PHE A 102 16.27 3.84 7.32
CA PHE A 102 15.44 3.26 8.38
C PHE A 102 16.32 2.68 9.48
N ASP A 103 16.16 3.20 10.70
CA ASP A 103 17.03 2.90 11.83
C ASP A 103 16.50 1.70 12.64
N GLU A 104 17.14 0.53 12.44
CA GLU A 104 16.79 -0.70 13.16
C GLU A 104 17.02 -0.59 14.68
N ASN A 105 18.03 0.17 15.12
CA ASN A 105 18.32 0.35 16.52
C ASN A 105 17.31 1.27 17.19
N LEU A 106 16.84 2.29 16.48
CA LEU A 106 15.75 3.16 16.90
C LEU A 106 14.46 2.34 17.09
N ALA A 107 14.11 1.53 16.08
CA ALA A 107 12.94 0.65 16.14
C ALA A 107 13.06 -0.32 17.33
N HIS A 108 14.16 -1.06 17.45
CA HIS A 108 14.42 -1.98 18.57
C HIS A 108 14.26 -1.31 19.95
N ASN A 109 14.86 -0.13 20.11
CA ASN A 109 14.84 0.62 21.37
C ASN A 109 13.42 0.98 21.81
N VAL A 110 12.52 1.31 20.87
CA VAL A 110 11.13 1.65 21.18
C VAL A 110 10.29 0.37 21.31
N LEU A 111 10.44 -0.58 20.39
CA LEU A 111 9.64 -1.80 20.37
C LEU A 111 9.92 -2.71 21.58
N SER A 112 11.14 -2.77 22.08
CA SER A 112 11.51 -3.59 23.25
C SER A 112 11.04 -3.03 24.59
N ASN A 113 10.58 -1.77 24.65
CA ASN A 113 10.17 -1.10 25.89
C ASN A 113 8.69 -0.74 25.88
N SER A 114 7.88 -1.37 26.75
CA SER A 114 6.42 -1.16 26.80
C SER A 114 6.02 0.28 27.12
N GLY A 115 6.78 1.00 27.96
CA GLY A 115 6.53 2.41 28.28
C GLY A 115 6.74 3.31 27.06
N LYS A 116 7.79 3.06 26.27
CA LYS A 116 8.07 3.80 25.04
C LYS A 116 7.05 3.48 23.95
N ARG A 117 6.65 2.21 23.76
CA ARG A 117 5.56 1.84 22.85
C ARG A 117 4.28 2.56 23.21
N THR A 118 3.88 2.53 24.49
CA THR A 118 2.69 3.23 24.98
C THR A 118 2.76 4.73 24.72
N LYS A 119 3.93 5.36 24.93
CA LYS A 119 4.13 6.79 24.65
C LYS A 119 3.99 7.08 23.16
N LEU A 120 4.64 6.30 22.30
CA LEU A 120 4.59 6.42 20.85
C LEU A 120 3.15 6.31 20.33
N ILE A 121 2.43 5.25 20.75
CA ILE A 121 1.03 5.01 20.37
C ILE A 121 0.13 6.18 20.78
N ASN A 122 0.26 6.69 22.01
CA ASN A 122 -0.54 7.83 22.47
C ASN A 122 -0.22 9.11 21.68
N GLN A 123 1.03 9.35 21.33
CA GLN A 123 1.41 10.53 20.58
C GLN A 123 0.87 10.51 19.14
N ILE A 124 1.06 9.41 18.41
CA ILE A 124 0.52 9.32 17.04
C ILE A 124 -1.02 9.32 17.07
N TYR A 125 -1.65 8.70 18.05
CA TYR A 125 -3.09 8.77 18.26
C TYR A 125 -3.59 10.21 18.44
N ASN A 126 -2.93 11.00 19.28
CA ASN A 126 -3.27 12.40 19.50
C ASN A 126 -3.12 13.24 18.22
N ILE A 127 -2.13 12.94 17.38
CA ILE A 127 -1.94 13.57 16.07
C ILE A 127 -3.12 13.22 15.16
N VAL A 128 -3.47 11.93 15.05
CA VAL A 128 -4.59 11.44 14.23
C VAL A 128 -5.90 12.14 14.62
N VAL A 129 -6.23 12.21 15.90
CA VAL A 129 -7.43 12.89 16.41
C VAL A 129 -7.37 14.39 16.15
N LYS A 130 -6.25 15.05 16.48
CA LYS A 130 -6.07 16.50 16.34
C LYS A 130 -6.26 16.97 14.90
N TYR A 131 -5.71 16.25 13.93
CA TYR A 131 -5.71 16.64 12.53
C TYR A 131 -6.80 15.93 11.71
N LYS A 132 -7.65 15.11 12.36
CA LYS A 132 -8.79 14.40 11.76
C LYS A 132 -8.35 13.47 10.62
N TYR A 133 -7.32 12.69 10.86
CA TYR A 133 -6.99 11.55 10.04
C TYR A 133 -8.01 10.43 10.25
N ASP A 134 -8.23 9.59 9.24
CA ASP A 134 -9.09 8.40 9.34
C ASP A 134 -8.39 7.24 10.03
N GLY A 135 -7.04 7.28 10.10
CA GLY A 135 -6.27 6.22 10.73
C GLY A 135 -4.76 6.48 10.71
N VAL A 136 -4.02 5.44 11.07
CA VAL A 136 -2.56 5.39 11.03
C VAL A 136 -2.09 4.34 10.04
N ASN A 137 -1.00 4.61 9.32
CA ASN A 137 -0.23 3.62 8.58
C ASN A 137 1.10 3.40 9.32
N ILE A 138 1.32 2.21 9.87
CA ILE A 138 2.57 1.81 10.52
C ILE A 138 3.53 1.41 9.40
N ASP A 139 4.57 2.20 9.19
CA ASP A 139 5.55 2.05 8.12
C ASP A 139 6.96 1.94 8.71
N LEU A 140 7.19 0.83 9.41
CA LEU A 140 8.48 0.53 10.03
C LEU A 140 9.24 -0.44 9.14
N GLU A 141 10.44 -0.03 8.71
CA GLU A 141 11.30 -0.84 7.87
C GLU A 141 12.63 -1.16 8.54
N ASN A 142 13.42 -2.05 7.94
CA ASN A 142 14.70 -2.49 8.48
C ASN A 142 14.60 -2.89 9.97
N ILE A 143 13.68 -3.81 10.26
CA ILE A 143 13.44 -4.32 11.62
C ILE A 143 14.40 -5.48 11.89
N LYS A 144 14.97 -5.54 13.10
CA LYS A 144 15.84 -6.66 13.50
C LYS A 144 15.08 -7.98 13.51
N PRO A 145 15.71 -9.08 13.07
CA PRO A 145 15.07 -10.40 13.04
C PRO A 145 14.48 -10.86 14.39
N GLU A 146 15.13 -10.50 15.48
CA GLU A 146 14.68 -10.80 16.85
C GLU A 146 13.46 -9.98 17.31
N ASP A 147 13.14 -8.90 16.61
CA ASP A 147 12.03 -8.00 16.97
C ASP A 147 10.69 -8.39 16.34
N ARG A 148 10.61 -9.53 15.64
CA ARG A 148 9.38 -10.03 14.99
C ARG A 148 8.16 -9.98 15.92
N ASP A 149 8.27 -10.55 17.13
CA ASP A 149 7.17 -10.59 18.09
C ASP A 149 6.92 -9.21 18.74
N LEU A 150 7.96 -8.38 18.84
CA LEU A 150 7.85 -7.01 19.34
C LEU A 150 7.10 -6.11 18.35
N LEU A 151 7.37 -6.25 17.06
CA LEU A 151 6.63 -5.56 16.00
C LEU A 151 5.14 -5.97 16.01
N THR A 152 4.87 -7.27 16.06
CA THR A 152 3.50 -7.80 16.19
C THR A 152 2.79 -7.23 17.42
N THR A 153 3.49 -7.20 18.57
CA THR A 153 2.96 -6.63 19.82
C THR A 153 2.63 -5.15 19.67
N PHE A 154 3.52 -4.36 19.06
CA PHE A 154 3.31 -2.94 18.81
C PHE A 154 2.10 -2.68 17.91
N VAL A 155 1.96 -3.44 16.81
CA VAL A 155 0.81 -3.34 15.91
C VAL A 155 -0.48 -3.69 16.64
N LYS A 156 -0.50 -4.75 17.43
CA LYS A 156 -1.67 -5.17 18.23
C LYS A 156 -2.07 -4.11 19.28
N GLU A 157 -1.11 -3.53 20.00
CA GLU A 157 -1.35 -2.47 20.98
C GLU A 157 -1.90 -1.20 20.28
N THR A 158 -1.35 -0.87 19.11
CA THR A 158 -1.82 0.26 18.28
C THR A 158 -3.25 0.02 17.81
N SER A 159 -3.55 -1.14 17.25
CA SER A 159 -4.88 -1.48 16.75
C SER A 159 -5.92 -1.43 17.87
N LYS A 160 -5.60 -1.98 19.03
CA LYS A 160 -6.50 -1.89 20.20
C LYS A 160 -6.84 -0.45 20.57
N LYS A 161 -5.86 0.46 20.52
CA LYS A 161 -6.06 1.88 20.84
C LYS A 161 -6.92 2.57 19.79
N PHE A 162 -6.63 2.37 18.51
CA PHE A 162 -7.27 3.06 17.39
C PHE A 162 -8.68 2.56 17.13
N HIS A 163 -8.91 1.25 17.10
CA HIS A 163 -10.24 0.66 16.93
C HIS A 163 -11.21 1.07 18.05
N GLY A 164 -10.71 1.24 19.29
CA GLY A 164 -11.52 1.74 20.41
C GLY A 164 -12.11 3.12 20.20
N SER A 165 -11.66 3.86 19.20
CA SER A 165 -12.14 5.21 18.83
C SER A 165 -12.61 5.31 17.37
N GLY A 166 -12.74 4.18 16.67
CA GLY A 166 -13.26 4.13 15.30
C GLY A 166 -12.26 4.56 14.21
N HIS A 167 -10.95 4.57 14.52
CA HIS A 167 -9.91 4.84 13.54
C HIS A 167 -9.31 3.55 13.00
N SER A 168 -8.98 3.54 11.71
CA SER A 168 -8.38 2.38 11.04
C SER A 168 -6.87 2.29 11.29
N VAL A 169 -6.34 1.07 11.21
CA VAL A 169 -4.91 0.77 11.27
C VAL A 169 -4.48 0.04 10.00
N MET A 170 -3.48 0.56 9.34
CA MET A 170 -2.77 -0.05 8.23
C MET A 170 -1.34 -0.36 8.66
N VAL A 171 -0.74 -1.41 8.12
CA VAL A 171 0.69 -1.69 8.24
C VAL A 171 1.29 -1.89 6.86
N SER A 172 2.39 -1.19 6.57
CA SER A 172 3.21 -1.42 5.38
C SER A 172 4.23 -2.51 5.67
N VAL A 173 4.41 -3.45 4.75
CA VAL A 173 5.33 -4.57 4.90
C VAL A 173 6.12 -4.81 3.62
N PRO A 174 7.42 -5.20 3.68
CA PRO A 174 8.20 -5.57 2.52
C PRO A 174 7.62 -6.82 1.87
N ALA A 175 7.66 -6.91 0.53
CA ALA A 175 7.17 -8.06 -0.21
C ALA A 175 7.96 -9.33 0.11
N LYS A 176 7.26 -10.47 0.26
CA LYS A 176 7.87 -11.80 0.43
C LYS A 176 6.98 -12.90 -0.15
N ASN A 177 7.60 -13.95 -0.67
CA ASN A 177 6.94 -15.12 -1.24
C ASN A 177 6.89 -16.33 -0.30
N GLU A 178 7.55 -16.23 0.85
CA GLU A 178 7.56 -17.24 1.91
C GLU A 178 7.95 -16.62 3.27
N ASP A 179 7.77 -17.37 4.35
CA ASP A 179 8.15 -16.93 5.70
C ASP A 179 9.51 -17.57 6.08
N ASP A 180 10.55 -17.10 5.41
CA ASP A 180 11.91 -17.63 5.54
C ASP A 180 12.68 -16.89 6.65
N ARG A 181 13.12 -17.64 7.66
CA ARG A 181 13.90 -17.11 8.78
C ARG A 181 15.29 -16.61 8.38
N GLU A 182 15.84 -17.17 7.32
CA GLU A 182 17.16 -16.78 6.81
C GLU A 182 17.11 -15.45 6.04
N ASN A 183 15.94 -15.05 5.59
CA ASN A 183 15.71 -13.74 5.00
C ASN A 183 15.50 -12.68 6.09
N THR A 184 16.59 -12.14 6.60
CA THR A 184 16.58 -11.18 7.73
C THR A 184 15.81 -9.88 7.43
N TRP A 185 15.63 -9.52 6.16
CA TRP A 185 14.89 -8.33 5.74
C TRP A 185 13.37 -8.51 5.89
N THR A 186 12.84 -9.69 5.52
CA THR A 186 11.39 -9.93 5.50
C THR A 186 10.88 -10.75 6.69
N TRP A 187 11.77 -11.52 7.34
CA TRP A 187 11.43 -12.35 8.49
C TRP A 187 10.72 -11.62 9.64
N PRO A 188 11.08 -10.36 10.02
CA PRO A 188 10.42 -9.65 11.12
C PRO A 188 8.93 -9.41 10.91
N PHE A 189 8.45 -9.49 9.68
CA PHE A 189 7.06 -9.19 9.34
C PHE A 189 6.22 -10.47 9.29
N ASP A 190 5.61 -10.84 10.41
CA ASP A 190 4.66 -11.97 10.49
C ASP A 190 3.33 -11.57 9.85
N TYR A 191 3.16 -11.83 8.54
CA TYR A 191 1.97 -11.43 7.80
C TYR A 191 0.67 -11.95 8.42
N ALA A 192 0.65 -13.20 8.90
CA ALA A 192 -0.53 -13.79 9.52
C ALA A 192 -0.93 -13.00 10.78
N GLN A 193 0.04 -12.81 11.69
CA GLN A 193 -0.22 -12.09 12.94
C GLN A 193 -0.49 -10.60 12.73
N LEU A 194 0.21 -9.95 11.79
CA LEU A 194 -0.04 -8.56 11.45
C LEU A 194 -1.42 -8.40 10.84
N GLY A 195 -1.79 -9.22 9.84
CA GLY A 195 -3.07 -9.19 9.16
C GLY A 195 -4.27 -9.46 10.06
N GLU A 196 -4.12 -10.28 11.12
CA GLU A 196 -5.17 -10.48 12.12
C GLU A 196 -5.52 -9.20 12.87
N ASN A 197 -4.53 -8.34 13.12
CA ASN A 197 -4.65 -7.20 14.02
C ASN A 197 -4.99 -5.88 13.32
N VAL A 198 -4.80 -5.75 11.99
CA VAL A 198 -5.01 -4.50 11.24
C VAL A 198 -6.23 -4.55 10.34
N ASP A 199 -6.69 -3.38 9.88
CA ASP A 199 -7.71 -3.27 8.84
C ASP A 199 -7.11 -3.55 7.46
N PHE A 200 -5.87 -3.09 7.21
CA PHE A 200 -5.17 -3.28 5.95
C PHE A 200 -3.71 -3.65 6.13
N LEU A 201 -3.26 -4.63 5.36
CA LEU A 201 -1.87 -4.97 5.16
C LEU A 201 -1.47 -4.46 3.77
N GLN A 202 -0.69 -3.38 3.72
CA GLN A 202 -0.15 -2.85 2.48
C GLN A 202 1.18 -3.55 2.20
N VAL A 203 1.24 -4.29 1.12
CA VAL A 203 2.44 -5.00 0.70
C VAL A 203 3.20 -4.16 -0.31
N MET A 204 4.45 -3.84 -0.03
CA MET A 204 5.35 -3.10 -0.90
C MET A 204 5.85 -4.00 -2.03
N THR A 205 4.93 -4.38 -2.94
CA THR A 205 5.22 -5.24 -4.12
C THR A 205 5.94 -4.45 -5.22
N TYR A 206 7.03 -3.80 -4.85
CA TYR A 206 7.99 -3.09 -5.70
C TYR A 206 9.40 -3.26 -5.12
N ASP A 207 10.41 -2.73 -5.80
CA ASP A 207 11.81 -2.87 -5.43
C ASP A 207 12.35 -4.31 -5.48
N GLU A 208 11.81 -5.14 -6.41
CA GLU A 208 12.44 -6.42 -6.78
C GLU A 208 13.89 -6.18 -7.24
N HIS A 209 14.09 -5.12 -8.04
CA HIS A 209 15.38 -4.57 -8.39
C HIS A 209 15.39 -3.05 -8.18
N GLY A 210 16.50 -2.54 -7.67
CA GLY A 210 16.73 -1.12 -7.45
C GLY A 210 18.19 -0.74 -7.72
N THR A 211 18.54 0.53 -7.54
CA THR A 211 19.89 1.04 -7.84
C THR A 211 21.01 0.33 -7.06
N TRP A 212 20.69 -0.35 -5.99
CA TRP A 212 21.61 -1.19 -5.19
C TRP A 212 21.86 -2.58 -5.79
N SER A 213 21.05 -3.02 -6.73
CA SER A 213 21.13 -4.34 -7.36
C SER A 213 21.72 -4.32 -8.78
N GLN A 214 21.70 -5.45 -9.47
CA GLN A 214 21.86 -5.51 -10.90
C GLN A 214 20.59 -4.97 -11.59
N PRO A 215 20.69 -4.44 -12.84
CA PRO A 215 19.52 -4.01 -13.60
C PRO A 215 18.46 -5.10 -13.73
N GLY A 216 17.19 -4.68 -13.56
CA GLY A 216 16.05 -5.57 -13.65
C GLY A 216 14.73 -4.84 -13.42
N SER A 217 13.63 -5.57 -13.53
CA SER A 217 12.29 -5.04 -13.28
C SER A 217 12.13 -4.63 -11.82
N THR A 218 11.54 -3.46 -11.57
CA THR A 218 11.15 -3.02 -10.23
C THR A 218 9.99 -3.86 -9.67
N ILE A 219 9.20 -4.47 -10.55
CA ILE A 219 8.05 -5.33 -10.22
C ILE A 219 7.78 -6.29 -11.39
N SER A 220 8.43 -7.45 -11.43
CA SER A 220 8.14 -8.44 -12.47
C SER A 220 6.84 -9.19 -12.18
N LYS A 221 6.17 -9.67 -13.24
CA LYS A 221 4.95 -10.47 -13.10
C LYS A 221 5.15 -11.74 -12.26
N PRO A 222 6.19 -12.57 -12.51
CA PRO A 222 6.39 -13.78 -11.72
C PRO A 222 6.59 -13.48 -10.23
N TRP A 223 7.45 -12.52 -9.92
CA TRP A 223 7.74 -12.14 -8.55
C TRP A 223 6.49 -11.55 -7.84
N LEU A 224 5.74 -10.67 -8.52
CA LEU A 224 4.49 -10.15 -8.00
C LEU A 224 3.49 -11.27 -7.70
N GLU A 225 3.34 -12.23 -8.62
CA GLU A 225 2.42 -13.36 -8.48
C GLU A 225 2.80 -14.27 -7.32
N GLU A 226 4.08 -14.59 -7.14
CA GLU A 226 4.60 -15.39 -6.04
C GLU A 226 4.32 -14.71 -4.69
N ASN A 227 4.61 -13.39 -4.57
CA ASN A 227 4.34 -12.62 -3.35
C ASN A 227 2.84 -12.58 -3.02
N LEU A 228 1.98 -12.32 -4.00
CA LEU A 228 0.54 -12.29 -3.79
C LEU A 228 -0.02 -13.69 -3.47
N ASN A 229 0.53 -14.77 -4.08
CA ASN A 229 0.15 -16.15 -3.76
C ASN A 229 0.48 -16.51 -2.31
N TYR A 230 1.62 -16.06 -1.80
CA TYR A 230 1.94 -16.23 -0.39
C TYR A 230 1.01 -15.40 0.49
N THR A 231 0.88 -14.10 0.23
CA THR A 231 0.11 -13.17 1.05
C THR A 231 -1.35 -13.62 1.20
N THR A 232 -2.01 -14.00 0.09
CA THR A 232 -3.41 -14.45 0.08
C THR A 232 -3.65 -15.81 0.76
N ARG A 233 -2.59 -16.59 1.04
CA ARG A 233 -2.71 -17.81 1.84
C ARG A 233 -2.77 -17.54 3.34
N VAL A 234 -2.19 -16.43 3.79
CA VAL A 234 -1.97 -16.16 5.22
C VAL A 234 -2.73 -14.93 5.74
N VAL A 235 -3.25 -14.09 4.84
CA VAL A 235 -4.02 -12.88 5.16
C VAL A 235 -5.32 -12.87 4.37
N ASP A 236 -6.41 -12.40 4.97
CA ASP A 236 -7.69 -12.19 4.26
C ASP A 236 -7.47 -11.23 3.08
N ASN A 237 -7.87 -11.67 1.88
CA ASN A 237 -7.70 -10.92 0.65
C ASN A 237 -8.29 -9.51 0.74
N LYS A 238 -9.39 -9.33 1.48
CA LYS A 238 -10.06 -8.04 1.67
C LYS A 238 -9.31 -7.07 2.60
N LYS A 239 -8.21 -7.49 3.17
CA LYS A 239 -7.29 -6.63 3.92
C LYS A 239 -6.03 -6.28 3.14
N ILE A 240 -5.75 -6.96 2.01
CA ILE A 240 -4.49 -6.80 1.26
C ILE A 240 -4.58 -5.63 0.28
N ILE A 241 -3.65 -4.69 0.40
CA ILE A 241 -3.40 -3.62 -0.58
C ILE A 241 -2.05 -3.88 -1.23
N MET A 242 -2.03 -4.17 -2.54
CA MET A 242 -0.78 -4.40 -3.28
C MET A 242 -0.14 -3.09 -3.74
N GLY A 243 1.18 -3.01 -3.71
CA GLY A 243 1.93 -1.83 -4.14
C GLY A 243 2.26 -1.81 -5.63
N ILE A 244 2.19 -0.63 -6.25
CA ILE A 244 2.65 -0.34 -7.62
C ILE A 244 3.63 0.83 -7.58
N PRO A 245 4.83 0.71 -8.19
CA PRO A 245 5.77 1.83 -8.25
C PRO A 245 5.36 2.83 -9.34
N ALA A 246 5.42 4.13 -9.01
CA ALA A 246 5.31 5.22 -9.99
C ALA A 246 6.71 5.66 -10.49
N TYR A 247 7.64 4.72 -10.53
CA TYR A 247 9.02 4.92 -10.94
C TYR A 247 9.61 3.67 -11.59
N GLY A 248 10.72 3.86 -12.26
CA GLY A 248 11.65 2.83 -12.68
C GLY A 248 13.04 3.17 -12.18
N ASN A 249 14.05 2.51 -12.71
CA ASN A 249 15.44 2.78 -12.36
C ASN A 249 16.30 2.90 -13.61
N ASP A 250 17.28 3.81 -13.55
CA ASP A 250 18.27 4.08 -14.55
C ASP A 250 19.65 3.69 -13.98
N TRP A 251 20.18 2.55 -14.41
CA TRP A 251 21.50 2.07 -13.99
C TRP A 251 22.59 2.60 -14.92
N ASP A 252 23.57 3.30 -14.36
CA ASP A 252 24.82 3.56 -15.04
C ASP A 252 25.72 2.32 -14.92
N LEU A 253 25.89 1.61 -16.04
CA LEU A 253 26.69 0.39 -16.10
C LEU A 253 28.20 0.65 -16.03
N SER A 254 28.61 1.90 -16.19
CA SER A 254 30.01 2.34 -16.15
C SER A 254 30.40 2.81 -14.75
N ASP A 255 29.46 3.45 -14.03
CA ASP A 255 29.63 3.92 -12.66
C ASP A 255 28.32 3.80 -11.87
N LYS A 256 28.21 2.75 -11.05
CA LYS A 256 27.02 2.46 -10.27
C LYS A 256 26.58 3.60 -9.34
N SER A 257 27.51 4.47 -8.93
CA SER A 257 27.17 5.61 -8.05
C SER A 257 26.29 6.66 -8.72
N ASN A 258 26.22 6.66 -10.06
CA ASN A 258 25.34 7.51 -10.86
C ASN A 258 23.96 6.89 -11.15
N SER A 259 23.74 5.64 -10.72
CA SER A 259 22.46 4.98 -10.86
C SER A 259 21.40 5.70 -10.03
N LYS A 260 20.17 5.83 -10.57
CA LYS A 260 19.13 6.63 -9.93
C LYS A 260 17.74 6.09 -10.20
N MET A 261 16.83 6.36 -9.29
CA MET A 261 15.42 6.23 -9.53
C MET A 261 14.98 7.20 -10.64
N LEU A 262 14.11 6.75 -11.52
CA LEU A 262 13.53 7.53 -12.62
C LEU A 262 12.03 7.62 -12.41
N ALA A 263 11.52 8.82 -12.16
CA ALA A 263 10.08 9.02 -12.03
C ALA A 263 9.36 8.61 -13.33
N TRP A 264 8.22 7.97 -13.20
CA TRP A 264 7.46 7.46 -14.34
C TRP A 264 7.15 8.54 -15.38
N LYS A 265 6.77 9.73 -14.91
CA LYS A 265 6.46 10.89 -15.77
C LYS A 265 7.64 11.37 -16.62
N ASP A 266 8.87 11.14 -16.18
CA ASP A 266 10.09 11.65 -16.83
C ASP A 266 10.68 10.64 -17.84
N THR A 267 10.16 9.40 -17.85
CA THR A 267 10.67 8.30 -18.68
C THR A 267 10.55 8.61 -20.19
N ASN A 268 9.42 9.15 -20.62
CA ASN A 268 9.19 9.48 -22.04
C ASN A 268 10.13 10.60 -22.53
N GLU A 269 10.41 11.58 -21.67
CA GLU A 269 11.37 12.64 -22.00
C GLU A 269 12.78 12.06 -22.16
N LEU A 270 13.20 11.15 -21.27
CA LEU A 270 14.49 10.49 -21.37
C LEU A 270 14.60 9.66 -22.66
N ILE A 271 13.55 8.91 -23.03
CA ILE A 271 13.51 8.13 -24.28
C ILE A 271 13.70 9.03 -25.50
N GLN A 272 12.99 10.17 -25.57
CA GLN A 272 13.08 11.12 -26.67
C GLN A 272 14.47 11.76 -26.73
N LYS A 273 15.00 12.21 -25.58
CA LYS A 273 16.30 12.88 -25.46
C LYS A 273 17.47 12.00 -25.87
N THR A 274 17.37 10.69 -25.59
CA THR A 274 18.43 9.72 -25.89
C THR A 274 18.20 8.97 -27.21
N ASN A 275 17.06 9.20 -27.88
CA ASN A 275 16.61 8.44 -29.04
C ASN A 275 16.63 6.93 -28.82
N ALA A 276 16.39 6.50 -27.56
CA ALA A 276 16.37 5.11 -27.16
C ALA A 276 15.22 4.33 -27.81
N LYS A 277 15.36 3.00 -27.88
CA LYS A 277 14.34 2.11 -28.46
C LYS A 277 13.86 1.13 -27.39
N PRO A 278 12.79 1.47 -26.64
CA PRO A 278 12.25 0.58 -25.63
C PRO A 278 11.72 -0.72 -26.24
N ARG A 279 11.92 -1.81 -25.50
CA ARG A 279 11.33 -3.12 -25.78
C ARG A 279 10.67 -3.67 -24.53
N ARG A 280 9.64 -4.47 -24.71
CA ARG A 280 9.06 -5.22 -23.59
C ARG A 280 9.90 -6.45 -23.29
N ASP A 281 10.30 -6.60 -22.04
CA ASP A 281 10.82 -7.87 -21.54
C ASP A 281 9.65 -8.83 -21.31
N ARG A 282 9.68 -9.99 -21.99
CA ARG A 282 8.57 -10.95 -21.95
C ARG A 282 8.45 -11.67 -20.62
N ALA A 283 9.57 -11.90 -19.94
CA ALA A 283 9.58 -12.59 -18.65
C ALA A 283 8.96 -11.75 -17.55
N SER A 284 9.44 -10.53 -17.38
CA SER A 284 8.96 -9.59 -16.34
C SER A 284 7.64 -8.89 -16.71
N GLY A 285 7.39 -8.73 -18.02
CA GLY A 285 6.32 -7.87 -18.53
C GLY A 285 6.62 -6.37 -18.48
N SER A 286 7.78 -5.96 -17.99
CA SER A 286 8.23 -4.57 -17.88
C SER A 286 8.87 -4.09 -19.18
N MET A 287 9.10 -2.78 -19.28
CA MET A 287 9.82 -2.16 -20.39
C MET A 287 11.29 -1.97 -20.03
N VAL A 288 12.15 -2.12 -21.02
CA VAL A 288 13.60 -1.90 -20.90
C VAL A 288 14.16 -1.22 -22.13
N PHE A 289 15.10 -0.30 -21.92
CA PHE A 289 15.92 0.27 -22.99
C PHE A 289 17.33 0.56 -22.50
N THR A 290 18.24 0.76 -23.45
CA THR A 290 19.61 1.18 -23.19
C THR A 290 19.91 2.47 -23.93
N TYR A 291 20.83 3.27 -23.39
CA TYR A 291 21.37 4.45 -24.04
C TYR A 291 22.81 4.71 -23.62
N THR A 292 23.47 5.63 -24.29
CA THR A 292 24.79 6.15 -23.89
C THR A 292 24.65 7.63 -23.59
N ASP A 293 25.13 8.06 -22.44
CA ASP A 293 25.07 9.45 -22.01
C ASP A 293 26.17 10.32 -22.68
N LYS A 294 26.16 11.63 -22.39
CA LYS A 294 27.16 12.60 -22.90
C LYS A 294 28.58 12.33 -22.43
N ASN A 295 28.78 11.57 -21.37
CA ASN A 295 30.08 11.19 -20.81
C ASN A 295 30.54 9.83 -21.35
N ASN A 296 29.82 9.27 -22.34
CA ASN A 296 30.06 7.95 -22.92
C ASN A 296 29.82 6.79 -21.94
N HIS A 297 29.01 7.00 -20.88
CA HIS A 297 28.57 5.94 -20.00
C HIS A 297 27.37 5.20 -20.61
N LYS A 298 27.40 3.89 -20.49
CA LYS A 298 26.28 3.04 -20.91
C LYS A 298 25.27 2.93 -19.79
N HIS A 299 24.00 3.10 -20.12
CA HIS A 299 22.89 3.00 -19.20
C HIS A 299 21.91 1.90 -19.61
N GLU A 300 21.28 1.29 -18.61
CA GLU A 300 20.14 0.39 -18.79
C GLU A 300 18.99 0.86 -17.89
N VAL A 301 17.80 1.08 -18.50
CA VAL A 301 16.63 1.60 -17.82
C VAL A 301 15.52 0.56 -17.85
N TRP A 302 14.97 0.26 -16.68
CA TRP A 302 13.77 -0.58 -16.53
C TRP A 302 12.64 0.25 -15.94
N TYR A 303 11.44 0.12 -16.51
CA TYR A 303 10.27 0.88 -16.11
C TYR A 303 8.96 0.17 -16.48
N GLU A 304 7.84 0.68 -15.95
CA GLU A 304 6.50 0.23 -16.30
C GLU A 304 5.85 1.19 -17.29
N ASP A 305 5.21 0.68 -18.36
CA ASP A 305 4.34 1.46 -19.23
C ASP A 305 2.86 1.29 -18.83
N GLU A 306 1.94 1.99 -19.52
CA GLU A 306 0.51 1.92 -19.24
C GLU A 306 -0.04 0.49 -19.36
N THR A 307 0.50 -0.31 -20.28
CA THR A 307 0.09 -1.70 -20.48
C THR A 307 0.49 -2.57 -19.30
N SER A 308 1.73 -2.47 -18.84
CA SER A 308 2.22 -3.26 -17.72
C SER A 308 1.61 -2.82 -16.39
N ILE A 309 1.39 -1.52 -16.16
CA ILE A 309 0.65 -1.00 -15.00
C ILE A 309 -0.77 -1.57 -14.97
N LYS A 310 -1.51 -1.48 -16.07
CA LYS A 310 -2.86 -2.04 -16.17
C LYS A 310 -2.87 -3.53 -15.85
N GLN A 311 -1.96 -4.32 -16.45
CA GLN A 311 -1.90 -5.77 -16.24
C GLN A 311 -1.57 -6.15 -14.79
N LYS A 312 -0.64 -5.43 -14.15
CA LYS A 312 -0.24 -5.67 -12.76
C LYS A 312 -1.32 -5.22 -11.78
N THR A 313 -1.93 -4.06 -12.00
CA THR A 313 -3.05 -3.60 -11.19
C THR A 313 -4.25 -4.57 -11.25
N HIS A 314 -4.45 -5.27 -12.37
CA HIS A 314 -5.54 -6.23 -12.53
C HIS A 314 -5.47 -7.44 -11.57
N TYR A 315 -4.31 -7.71 -10.95
CA TYR A 315 -4.22 -8.70 -9.88
C TYR A 315 -5.10 -8.33 -8.66
N THR A 316 -5.36 -7.05 -8.42
CA THR A 316 -6.33 -6.60 -7.39
C THR A 316 -7.70 -7.25 -7.60
N ILE A 317 -8.17 -7.30 -8.83
CA ILE A 317 -9.47 -7.89 -9.18
C ILE A 317 -9.39 -9.42 -9.18
N THR A 318 -8.42 -10.00 -9.89
CA THR A 318 -8.33 -11.46 -10.06
C THR A 318 -8.04 -12.21 -8.76
N LYS A 319 -7.39 -11.57 -7.81
CA LYS A 319 -7.13 -12.10 -6.45
C LYS A 319 -8.10 -11.57 -5.39
N ASN A 320 -9.11 -10.77 -5.79
CA ASN A 320 -10.13 -10.21 -4.90
C ASN A 320 -9.54 -9.44 -3.71
N LEU A 321 -8.49 -8.64 -3.95
CA LEU A 321 -7.81 -7.84 -2.92
C LEU A 321 -8.63 -6.63 -2.49
N ALA A 322 -8.27 -6.00 -1.36
CA ALA A 322 -8.86 -4.73 -0.91
C ALA A 322 -8.57 -3.59 -1.89
N GLY A 323 -7.37 -3.56 -2.47
CA GLY A 323 -7.01 -2.48 -3.38
C GLY A 323 -5.55 -2.49 -3.84
N VAL A 324 -5.16 -1.34 -4.36
CA VAL A 324 -3.81 -1.04 -4.84
C VAL A 324 -3.28 0.22 -4.17
N SER A 325 -1.99 0.28 -3.89
CA SER A 325 -1.28 1.48 -3.49
C SER A 325 -0.27 1.91 -4.55
N VAL A 326 0.03 3.20 -4.59
CA VAL A 326 0.99 3.79 -5.53
C VAL A 326 2.05 4.58 -4.75
N TYR A 327 3.30 4.20 -4.91
CA TYR A 327 4.45 4.92 -4.40
C TYR A 327 5.23 5.57 -5.55
N ALA A 328 5.28 6.92 -5.70
CA ALA A 328 4.64 7.90 -4.84
C ALA A 328 4.00 9.02 -5.69
N ILE A 329 3.05 9.73 -5.10
CA ILE A 329 2.38 10.87 -5.71
C ILE A 329 3.39 11.97 -6.06
N GLY A 330 3.32 12.46 -7.31
CA GLY A 330 4.24 13.44 -7.89
C GLY A 330 5.31 12.84 -8.80
N GLN A 331 5.42 11.49 -8.85
CA GLN A 331 6.31 10.78 -9.77
C GLN A 331 5.56 10.29 -11.04
N GLU A 332 4.25 10.28 -11.01
CA GLU A 332 3.33 9.84 -12.05
C GLU A 332 2.71 11.02 -12.82
N ASN A 333 1.90 10.70 -13.80
CA ASN A 333 1.05 11.65 -14.52
C ASN A 333 -0.36 11.06 -14.75
N LYS A 334 -1.21 11.77 -15.48
CA LYS A 334 -2.59 11.35 -15.74
C LYS A 334 -2.70 10.00 -16.46
N GLN A 335 -1.77 9.68 -17.37
CA GLN A 335 -1.79 8.41 -18.11
C GLN A 335 -1.54 7.23 -17.17
N PHE A 336 -0.63 7.38 -16.21
CA PHE A 336 -0.41 6.38 -15.15
C PHE A 336 -1.71 6.04 -14.41
N TRP A 337 -2.43 7.06 -13.91
CA TRP A 337 -3.69 6.87 -13.19
C TRP A 337 -4.80 6.28 -14.06
N THR A 338 -4.80 6.61 -15.35
CA THR A 338 -5.72 5.98 -16.32
C THR A 338 -5.43 4.49 -16.46
N ALA A 339 -4.15 4.09 -16.48
CA ALA A 339 -3.75 2.69 -16.54
C ALA A 339 -4.13 1.94 -15.25
N VAL A 340 -3.88 2.51 -14.07
CA VAL A 340 -4.32 1.96 -12.77
C VAL A 340 -5.84 1.74 -12.77
N SER A 341 -6.62 2.78 -13.07
CA SER A 341 -8.10 2.69 -13.11
C SER A 341 -8.61 1.67 -14.12
N SER A 342 -7.90 1.49 -15.24
CA SER A 342 -8.25 0.50 -16.27
C SER A 342 -7.96 -0.93 -15.84
N GLY A 343 -7.00 -1.14 -14.94
CA GLY A 343 -6.68 -2.44 -14.36
C GLY A 343 -7.68 -2.87 -13.28
N LEU A 344 -8.41 -1.94 -12.69
CA LEU A 344 -9.41 -2.17 -11.65
C LEU A 344 -10.84 -2.44 -12.19
N LYS A 345 -10.96 -2.60 -13.51
CA LYS A 345 -12.24 -2.90 -14.19
C LYS A 345 -12.31 -4.40 -14.68
#